data_01557a70f64824b903468e12d00ba595
#
_entry.id   01557a70f64824b903468e12d00ba595
#
_cell.length_a   1.000
_cell.length_b   1.000
_cell.length_c   1.000
_cell.angle_alpha   90.00
_cell.angle_beta   90.00
_cell.angle_gamma   90.00
#
_symmetry.space_group_name_H-M   'P 1'
#
loop_
_entity.id
_entity.type
_entity.pdbx_description
1 polymer ?
#
loop_
_entity_poly.entity_id
_entity_poly.type
_entity_poly.pdbx_seq_one_letter_code
_entity_poly.pdbx_strand_id
1 'polypeptide(L)' 'MFINIECKKRGWDLEFEEVDQVGPVHDRTYTYSLTVGPANSEDVVVTCGIAKGKREAKRRCCEAMVLKVRFW' A
#
# COMPACT_ATOMS: atom_id res chain seq x y z
N MET A 1 7.21 1.35 -10.17
CA MET A 1 6.47 2.27 -9.30
C MET A 1 7.44 2.94 -8.35
N PHE A 2 7.27 4.23 -8.12
CA PHE A 2 8.18 5.04 -7.30
C PHE A 2 8.48 4.44 -5.92
N ILE A 3 7.42 4.04 -5.22
CA ILE A 3 7.58 3.53 -3.85
C ILE A 3 8.38 2.24 -3.77
N ASN A 4 8.29 1.37 -4.78
CA ASN A 4 9.10 0.15 -4.85
C ASN A 4 10.59 0.48 -4.96
N ILE A 5 10.92 1.46 -5.78
CA ILE A 5 12.30 1.90 -5.98
C ILE A 5 12.88 2.45 -4.68
N GLU A 6 12.13 3.30 -4.00
CA GLU A 6 12.57 3.89 -2.74
C GLU A 6 12.74 2.85 -1.64
N CYS A 7 11.84 1.87 -1.56
CA CYS A 7 11.96 0.80 -0.58
C CYS A 7 13.20 -0.05 -0.82
N LYS A 8 13.51 -0.36 -2.07
CA LYS A 8 14.71 -1.10 -2.43
C LYS A 8 15.98 -0.33 -2.05
N LYS A 9 16.02 0.96 -2.32
CA LYS A 9 17.16 1.80 -1.96
C LYS A 9 17.42 1.82 -0.46
N ARG A 10 16.37 1.76 0.35
CA ARG A 10 16.45 1.80 1.80
C ARG A 10 16.60 0.41 2.44
N GLY A 11 16.50 -0.65 1.65
CA GLY A 11 16.50 -2.00 2.17
C GLY A 11 15.22 -2.34 2.93
N TRP A 12 14.11 -1.71 2.57
CA TRP A 12 12.81 -1.92 3.22
C TRP A 12 11.96 -2.90 2.44
N ASP A 13 11.16 -3.67 3.16
CA ASP A 13 10.16 -4.54 2.57
C ASP A 13 8.87 -3.77 2.31
N LEU A 14 8.19 -4.14 1.25
CA LEU A 14 6.91 -3.57 0.88
C LEU A 14 5.95 -4.72 0.63
N GLU A 15 4.79 -4.69 1.29
CA GLU A 15 3.80 -5.75 1.18
C GLU A 15 2.39 -5.20 1.07
N PHE A 16 1.65 -5.68 0.06
CA PHE A 16 0.23 -5.38 -0.09
C PHE A 16 -0.60 -6.53 0.43
N GLU A 17 -1.71 -6.21 1.08
CA GLU A 17 -2.65 -7.21 1.54
C GLU A 17 -4.08 -6.76 1.21
N GLU A 18 -4.88 -7.67 0.65
CA GLU A 18 -6.29 -7.40 0.43
C GLU A 18 -7.03 -7.59 1.75
N VAL A 19 -7.59 -6.51 2.27
CA VAL A 19 -8.26 -6.51 3.57
C VAL A 19 -9.74 -6.87 3.42
N ASP A 20 -10.40 -6.35 2.37
CA ASP A 20 -11.83 -6.53 2.20
C ASP A 20 -12.26 -6.32 0.76
N GLN A 21 -13.42 -6.88 0.40
CA GLN A 21 -14.10 -6.67 -0.87
C GLN A 21 -15.58 -6.58 -0.59
N VAL A 22 -16.24 -5.54 -1.07
CA VAL A 22 -17.66 -5.31 -0.84
C VAL A 22 -18.34 -4.96 -2.14
N GLY A 23 -19.53 -5.47 -2.36
CA GLY A 23 -20.35 -5.16 -3.51
C GLY A 23 -20.39 -6.24 -4.57
N PRO A 24 -21.24 -6.09 -5.61
CA PRO A 24 -21.37 -7.06 -6.69
C PRO A 24 -20.13 -7.13 -7.55
N VAL A 25 -19.96 -8.23 -8.30
CA VAL A 25 -18.78 -8.50 -9.10
C VAL A 25 -18.41 -7.34 -10.04
N HIS A 26 -19.40 -6.69 -10.63
CA HIS A 26 -19.17 -5.61 -11.60
C HIS A 26 -19.08 -4.21 -10.99
N ASP A 27 -19.25 -4.12 -9.67
CA ASP A 27 -19.16 -2.82 -8.96
C ASP A 27 -18.64 -3.06 -7.54
N ARG A 28 -17.51 -3.79 -7.46
CA ARG A 28 -16.92 -4.17 -6.18
C ARG A 28 -15.96 -3.10 -5.68
N THR A 29 -16.04 -2.82 -4.38
CA THR A 29 -15.12 -1.93 -3.71
C THR A 29 -14.05 -2.77 -3.01
N TYR A 30 -12.80 -2.45 -3.26
CA TYR A 30 -11.65 -3.16 -2.68
C TYR A 30 -10.95 -2.30 -1.64
N THR A 31 -10.56 -2.93 -0.55
CA THR A 31 -9.74 -2.30 0.48
C THR A 31 -8.40 -3.04 0.56
N TYR A 32 -7.32 -2.32 0.37
CA TYR A 32 -5.97 -2.87 0.49
C TYR A 32 -5.21 -2.16 1.59
N SER A 33 -4.31 -2.90 2.22
CA SER A 33 -3.34 -2.30 3.13
C SER A 33 -1.95 -2.43 2.53
N LEU A 34 -1.10 -1.46 2.82
CA LEU A 34 0.29 -1.46 2.42
C LEU A 34 1.14 -1.32 3.67
N THR A 35 2.02 -2.29 3.87
CA THR A 35 2.97 -2.29 4.98
C THR A 35 4.37 -2.09 4.43
N VAL A 36 5.09 -1.12 4.96
CA VAL A 36 6.44 -0.77 4.53
C VAL A 36 7.32 -0.56 5.76
N GLY A 37 8.52 -1.12 5.73
CA GLY A 37 9.46 -0.92 6.81
C GLY A 37 10.75 -1.72 6.62
N PRO A 38 11.74 -1.53 7.50
CA PRO A 38 12.99 -2.29 7.46
C PRO A 38 12.75 -3.79 7.61
N ALA A 39 13.50 -4.58 6.86
CA ALA A 39 13.29 -6.03 6.73
C ALA A 39 13.29 -6.78 8.07
N ASN A 40 14.07 -6.42 9.03
CA ASN A 40 14.18 -7.13 10.30
C ASN A 40 13.77 -6.26 11.49
N SER A 41 12.81 -5.36 11.26
CA SER A 41 12.36 -4.42 12.29
C SER A 41 10.85 -4.46 12.43
N GLU A 42 10.37 -4.15 13.62
CA GLU A 42 8.94 -3.99 13.88
C GLU A 42 8.47 -2.56 13.60
N ASP A 43 9.40 -1.68 13.25
CA ASP A 43 9.09 -0.28 12.93
C ASP A 43 8.52 -0.16 11.52
N VAL A 44 7.33 -0.70 11.34
CA VAL A 44 6.66 -0.66 10.04
C VAL A 44 5.59 0.43 10.02
N VAL A 45 5.33 0.93 8.81
CA VAL A 45 4.27 1.92 8.58
C VAL A 45 3.20 1.25 7.73
N VAL A 46 1.95 1.39 8.13
CA VAL A 46 0.82 0.78 7.45
C VAL A 46 -0.12 1.87 6.95
N THR A 47 -0.54 1.76 5.70
CA THR A 47 -1.57 2.63 5.12
C THR A 47 -2.64 1.79 4.47
N CYS A 48 -3.81 2.37 4.27
CA CYS A 48 -4.94 1.70 3.62
C CYS A 48 -5.43 2.51 2.44
N GLY A 49 -5.95 1.83 1.43
CA GLY A 49 -6.56 2.46 0.29
C GLY A 49 -7.84 1.74 -0.11
N ILE A 50 -8.88 2.49 -0.42
CA ILE A 50 -10.19 1.96 -0.79
C ILE A 50 -10.55 2.52 -2.15
N ALA A 51 -10.94 1.65 -3.08
CA ALA A 51 -11.35 2.07 -4.42
C ALA A 51 -12.17 0.98 -5.10
N LYS A 52 -12.80 1.33 -6.22
CA LYS A 52 -13.61 0.40 -7.01
C LYS A 52 -12.78 -0.63 -7.78
N GLY A 53 -11.48 -0.43 -7.94
CA GLY A 53 -10.59 -1.36 -8.60
C GLY A 53 -9.39 -1.70 -7.74
N LYS A 54 -8.88 -2.91 -7.88
CA LYS A 54 -7.70 -3.35 -7.11
C LYS A 54 -6.50 -2.45 -7.35
N ARG A 55 -6.24 -2.12 -8.60
CA ARG A 55 -5.11 -1.27 -9.00
C ARG A 55 -5.21 0.11 -8.36
N GLU A 56 -6.39 0.71 -8.40
CA GLU A 56 -6.62 2.03 -7.83
C GLU A 56 -6.50 2.00 -6.30
N ALA A 57 -6.99 0.94 -5.66
CA ALA A 57 -6.86 0.78 -4.21
C ALA A 57 -5.39 0.71 -3.80
N LYS A 58 -4.59 -0.06 -4.53
CA LYS A 58 -3.15 -0.15 -4.30
C LYS A 58 -2.46 1.20 -4.50
N ARG A 59 -2.85 1.92 -5.56
CA ARG A 59 -2.30 3.25 -5.83
C ARG A 59 -2.58 4.21 -4.69
N ARG A 60 -3.77 4.19 -4.14
CA ARG A 60 -4.14 5.02 -2.99
C ARG A 60 -3.31 4.69 -1.75
N CYS A 61 -3.05 3.40 -1.52
CA CYS A 61 -2.15 2.98 -0.45
C CYS A 61 -0.75 3.60 -0.63
N CYS A 62 -0.22 3.53 -1.85
CA CYS A 62 1.10 4.07 -2.15
C CYS A 62 1.15 5.59 -1.98
N GLU A 63 0.14 6.31 -2.45
CA GLU A 63 0.08 7.76 -2.30
C GLU A 63 0.07 8.15 -0.83
N ALA A 64 -0.74 7.48 -0.01
CA ALA A 64 -0.79 7.72 1.41
C ALA A 64 0.55 7.42 2.09
N MET A 65 1.22 6.35 1.67
CA MET A 65 2.51 5.96 2.22
C MET A 65 3.58 7.00 1.91
N VAL A 66 3.62 7.49 0.67
CA VAL A 66 4.57 8.50 0.24
C VAL A 66 4.42 9.77 1.08
N LEU A 67 3.19 10.19 1.33
CA LEU A 67 2.92 11.36 2.17
C LEU A 67 3.29 11.12 3.63
N LYS A 68 3.06 9.90 4.12
CA LYS A 68 3.28 9.58 5.53
C LYS A 68 4.76 9.46 5.88
N VAL A 69 5.56 8.82 5.02
CA VAL A 69 6.99 8.60 5.28
C VAL A 69 7.89 9.61 4.58
N ARG A 70 7.35 10.38 3.66
CA ARG A 70 8.08 11.43 2.93
C ARG A 70 9.37 10.90 2.29
N PHE A 71 9.19 10.05 1.29
CA PHE A 71 10.31 9.42 0.58
C PHE A 71 11.20 10.39 -0.21
N TRP A 72 10.75 11.59 -0.49
CA TRP A 72 11.52 12.60 -1.23
C TRP A 72 12.13 13.65 -0.33
#